data_c9141d21e476f744e61e234a0233e903
#
_entry.id   c9141d21e476f744e61e234a0233e903
#
_cell.length_a   1.000
_cell.length_b   1.000
_cell.length_c   1.000
_cell.angle_alpha   90.00
_cell.angle_beta   90.00
_cell.angle_gamma   90.00
#
_symmetry.space_group_name_H-M   'P 1'
#
loop_
_entity.id
_entity.type
_entity.pdbx_description
1 polymer ?
#
loop_
_entity_poly.entity_id
_entity_poly.type
_entity_poly.pdbx_seq_one_letter_code
_entity_poly.pdbx_strand_id
1 'polypeptide(L)'
;MDLKIYTRSQCSFCEKLKTVLTMNNIGFTEYRLGSHFTREQFLAEFGKNSTFPRVIKDGKLIGGCTETLRLLLSEGVIKKERI
;
A
#
# COMPACT_ATOMS: atom_id res chain seq x y z
N MET A 1 1.13 -11.88 -8.33
CA MET A 1 1.68 -10.66 -7.70
C MET A 1 1.33 -10.68 -6.22
N ASP A 2 2.32 -10.51 -5.37
CA ASP A 2 2.15 -10.51 -3.92
C ASP A 2 2.23 -9.08 -3.41
N LEU A 3 1.08 -8.51 -3.04
CA LEU A 3 1.00 -7.15 -2.52
C LEU A 3 0.67 -7.19 -1.03
N LYS A 4 1.53 -6.55 -0.24
CA LYS A 4 1.31 -6.35 1.19
C LYS A 4 1.25 -4.85 1.43
N ILE A 5 0.18 -4.38 2.06
CA ILE A 5 0.02 -2.96 2.34
C ILE A 5 -0.11 -2.75 3.85
N TYR A 6 0.62 -1.75 4.34
CA TYR A 6 0.59 -1.37 5.76
C TYR A 6 -0.21 -0.09 5.88
N THR A 7 -1.27 -0.13 6.66
CA THR A 7 -2.25 0.95 6.75
C THR A 7 -2.48 1.37 8.20
N ARG A 8 -3.20 2.48 8.36
CA ARG A 8 -3.71 2.91 9.65
C ARG A 8 -5.12 3.46 9.46
N SER A 9 -5.82 3.67 10.58
CA SER A 9 -7.13 4.30 10.53
C SER A 9 -7.01 5.77 10.14
N GLN A 10 -8.09 6.34 9.59
CA GLN A 10 -8.15 7.75 9.20
C GLN A 10 -7.02 8.15 8.25
N CYS A 11 -6.77 7.30 7.26
CA CYS A 11 -5.72 7.52 6.26
C CYS A 11 -6.36 7.53 4.88
N SER A 12 -6.53 8.72 4.30
CA SER A 12 -7.21 8.87 3.00
C SER A 12 -6.43 8.18 1.89
N PHE A 13 -5.11 8.25 1.90
CA PHE A 13 -4.29 7.58 0.89
C PHE A 13 -4.36 6.06 1.01
N CYS A 14 -4.48 5.54 2.23
CA CYS A 14 -4.69 4.10 2.43
C CYS A 14 -6.01 3.66 1.81
N GLU A 15 -7.08 4.43 2.04
CA GLU A 15 -8.39 4.10 1.49
C GLU A 15 -8.40 4.23 -0.02
N LYS A 16 -7.77 5.25 -0.57
CA LYS A 16 -7.65 5.41 -2.02
C LYS A 16 -6.94 4.22 -2.64
N LEU A 17 -5.82 3.81 -2.08
CA LEU A 17 -5.06 2.68 -2.60
C LEU A 17 -5.90 1.41 -2.60
N LYS A 18 -6.56 1.11 -1.48
CA LYS A 18 -7.40 -0.09 -1.39
C LYS A 18 -8.54 -0.05 -2.39
N THR A 19 -9.17 1.12 -2.56
CA THR A 19 -10.26 1.28 -3.51
C THR A 19 -9.80 1.00 -4.93
N VAL A 20 -8.68 1.60 -5.35
CA VAL A 20 -8.16 1.40 -6.71
C VAL A 20 -7.80 -0.06 -6.95
N LEU A 21 -7.14 -0.70 -5.99
CA LEU A 21 -6.78 -2.11 -6.14
C LEU A 21 -8.03 -2.98 -6.28
N THR A 22 -9.05 -2.73 -5.46
CA THR A 22 -10.30 -3.49 -5.51
C THR A 22 -11.03 -3.28 -6.82
N MET A 23 -11.08 -2.04 -7.32
CA MET A 23 -11.73 -1.73 -8.59
C MET A 23 -11.05 -2.41 -9.78
N ASN A 24 -9.78 -2.71 -9.66
CA ASN A 24 -9.01 -3.40 -10.71
C ASN A 24 -8.86 -4.89 -10.44
N ASN A 25 -9.60 -5.43 -9.48
CA ASN A 25 -9.60 -6.85 -9.13
C ASN A 25 -8.22 -7.37 -8.71
N ILE A 26 -7.46 -6.54 -8.00
CA ILE A 26 -6.14 -6.91 -7.51
C ILE A 26 -6.24 -7.29 -6.04
N GLY A 27 -5.85 -8.52 -5.72
CA GLY A 27 -5.81 -8.97 -4.33
C GLY A 27 -4.60 -8.41 -3.59
N PHE A 28 -4.75 -8.21 -2.29
CA PHE A 28 -3.66 -7.74 -1.44
C PHE A 28 -3.89 -8.18 -0.01
N THR A 29 -2.81 -8.19 0.76
CA THR A 29 -2.88 -8.44 2.20
C THR A 29 -2.70 -7.11 2.91
N GLU A 30 -3.64 -6.79 3.80
CA GLU A 30 -3.57 -5.56 4.58
C GLU A 30 -3.09 -5.85 5.99
N TYR A 31 -2.07 -5.11 6.43
CA TYR A 31 -1.61 -5.11 7.82
C TYR A 31 -1.95 -3.75 8.40
N ARG A 32 -2.67 -3.74 9.52
CA ARG A 32 -3.22 -2.52 10.09
C ARG A 32 -2.55 -2.16 11.40
N LEU A 33 -2.16 -0.91 11.54
CA LEU A 33 -1.55 -0.39 12.78
C LEU A 33 -2.50 -0.62 13.96
N GLY A 34 -1.94 -1.17 15.03
CA GLY A 34 -2.70 -1.49 16.23
C GLY A 34 -3.29 -2.87 16.24
N SER A 35 -3.58 -3.45 15.06
CA SER A 35 -4.13 -4.80 14.96
C SER A 35 -3.06 -5.83 14.61
N HIS A 36 -2.16 -5.48 13.69
CA HIS A 36 -1.17 -6.43 13.17
C HIS A 36 0.27 -6.02 13.49
N PHE A 37 0.50 -4.76 13.80
CA PHE A 37 1.84 -4.26 14.13
C PHE A 37 1.72 -3.01 14.99
N THR A 38 2.81 -2.68 15.70
CA THR A 38 2.88 -1.46 16.48
C THR A 38 3.58 -0.36 15.68
N ARG A 39 3.43 0.88 16.13
CA ARG A 39 4.13 2.01 15.53
C ARG A 39 5.66 1.79 15.57
N GLU A 40 6.16 1.28 16.68
CA GLU A 40 7.59 1.03 16.86
C GLU A 40 8.10 0.00 15.85
N GLN A 41 7.32 -1.08 15.64
CA GLN A 41 7.67 -2.10 14.64
C GLN A 41 7.70 -1.51 13.24
N PHE A 42 6.72 -0.68 12.91
CA PHE A 42 6.63 -0.04 11.62
C PHE A 42 7.85 0.87 11.36
N LEU A 43 8.18 1.72 12.34
CA LEU A 43 9.30 2.64 12.20
C LEU A 43 10.63 1.90 12.14
N ALA A 44 10.76 0.80 12.88
CA ALA A 44 11.97 -0.01 12.82
C ALA A 44 12.17 -0.65 11.46
N GLU A 45 11.09 -1.05 10.80
CA GLU A 45 11.18 -1.71 9.50
C GLU A 45 11.34 -0.72 8.36
N PHE A 46 10.59 0.39 8.39
CA PHE A 46 10.51 1.30 7.23
C PHE A 46 11.24 2.63 7.45
N GLY A 47 11.72 2.90 8.66
CA GLY A 47 12.42 4.14 8.98
C GLY A 47 11.53 5.15 9.69
N LYS A 48 12.15 6.00 10.50
CA LYS A 48 11.42 6.90 11.40
C LYS A 48 10.60 7.99 10.69
N ASN A 49 10.89 8.25 9.42
CA ASN A 49 10.15 9.26 8.65
C ASN A 49 9.14 8.63 7.71
N SER A 50 8.85 7.34 7.89
CA SER A 50 7.93 6.65 7.00
C SER A 50 6.48 7.05 7.26
N THR A 51 5.71 7.10 6.18
CA THR A 51 4.29 7.46 6.22
C THR A 51 3.45 6.30 5.73
N PHE A 52 2.14 6.40 5.94
CA PHE A 52 1.18 5.40 5.47
C PHE A 52 0.52 5.85 4.17
N PRO A 53 0.17 4.91 3.27
CA PRO A 53 0.46 3.49 3.37
C PRO A 53 1.91 3.17 2.97
N ARG A 54 2.38 1.97 3.34
CA ARG A 54 3.62 1.41 2.82
C ARG A 54 3.28 0.13 2.09
N VAL A 55 3.90 -0.08 0.93
CA VAL A 55 3.55 -1.19 0.05
C VAL A 55 4.79 -2.01 -0.26
N ILE A 56 4.66 -3.32 -0.07
CA ILE A 56 5.69 -4.29 -0.48
C ILE A 56 5.08 -5.14 -1.59
N LYS A 57 5.75 -5.15 -2.74
CA LYS A 57 5.32 -5.92 -3.91
C LYS A 57 6.38 -6.96 -4.22
N ASP A 58 5.99 -8.23 -4.14
CA ASP A 58 6.88 -9.36 -4.41
C ASP A 58 8.17 -9.26 -3.60
N GLY A 59 8.05 -8.90 -2.32
CA GLY A 59 9.18 -8.79 -1.40
C GLY A 59 9.96 -7.49 -1.46
N LYS A 60 9.58 -6.55 -2.32
CA LYS A 60 10.32 -5.30 -2.52
C LYS A 60 9.49 -4.10 -2.08
N LEU A 61 10.07 -3.20 -1.32
CA LEU A 61 9.42 -1.97 -0.91
C LEU A 61 9.23 -1.05 -2.12
N ILE A 62 7.98 -0.70 -2.39
CA ILE A 62 7.63 0.19 -3.50
C ILE A 62 7.53 1.64 -3.02
N GLY A 63 6.95 1.84 -1.85
CA GLY A 63 6.73 3.18 -1.30
C GLY A 63 5.30 3.32 -0.82
N GLY A 64 4.69 4.47 -1.11
CA GLY A 64 3.34 4.78 -0.69
C GLY A 64 2.31 4.61 -1.80
N CYS A 65 1.17 5.29 -1.63
CA CYS A 65 0.05 5.20 -2.57
C CYS A 65 0.46 5.65 -3.98
N THR A 66 1.04 6.85 -4.09
CA THR A 66 1.37 7.43 -5.39
C THR A 66 2.37 6.57 -6.15
N GLU A 67 3.45 6.15 -5.48
CA GLU A 67 4.47 5.31 -6.11
C GLU A 67 3.90 3.99 -6.59
N THR A 68 3.04 3.38 -5.77
CA THR A 68 2.43 2.10 -6.10
C THR A 68 1.50 2.21 -7.30
N LEU A 69 0.62 3.21 -7.31
CA LEU A 69 -0.30 3.38 -8.43
C LEU A 69 0.44 3.70 -9.73
N ARG A 70 1.49 4.52 -9.64
CA ARG A 70 2.30 4.84 -10.81
C ARG A 70 2.98 3.59 -11.38
N LEU A 71 3.53 2.75 -10.52
CA LEU A 71 4.16 1.50 -10.95
C LEU A 71 3.14 0.58 -11.62
N LEU A 72 2.00 0.36 -10.98
CA LEU A 72 0.97 -0.54 -11.52
C LEU A 72 0.39 -0.03 -12.83
N LEU A 73 0.26 1.28 -12.99
CA LEU A 73 -0.13 1.87 -14.27
C LEU A 73 0.89 1.59 -15.36
N SER A 74 2.18 1.78 -15.04
CA SER A 74 3.25 1.57 -16.03
C SER A 74 3.35 0.11 -16.43
N GLU A 75 2.97 -0.81 -15.55
CA GLU A 75 2.99 -2.26 -15.84
C GLU A 75 1.68 -2.74 -16.50
N GLY A 76 0.71 -1.85 -16.68
CA GLY A 76 -0.56 -2.22 -17.27
C GLY A 76 -1.45 -3.06 -16.38
N VAL A 77 -1.12 -3.16 -15.08
CA VAL A 77 -1.87 -3.96 -14.12
C VAL A 77 -3.18 -3.27 -13.73
N ILE A 78 -3.16 -1.95 -13.65
CA ILE A 78 -4.38 -1.16 -13.41
C ILE A 78 -4.61 -0.22 -14.58
N LYS A 79 -5.88 0.21 -14.73
CA LYS A 79 -6.28 1.10 -15.82
C LYS A 79 -6.48 2.51 -15.31
N LYS A 80 -6.05 3.48 -16.10
CA LYS A 80 -6.13 4.90 -15.71
C LYS A 80 -7.57 5.33 -15.41
N GLU A 81 -8.54 4.82 -16.16
CA GLU A 81 -9.95 5.14 -15.96
C GLU A 81 -10.54 4.54 -14.69
N ARG A 82 -9.78 3.71 -13.97
CA ARG A 82 -10.20 3.09 -12.71
C ARG A 82 -9.39 3.58 -11.52
N ILE A 83 -8.95 4.80 -11.58
CA ILE A 83 -8.23 5.44 -10.45
C ILE A 83 -9.12 6.55 -9.79
#